data_2e4ff0da2e40e7b65b17d23c43cc1bcc
#
_entry.id   2e4ff0da2e40e7b65b17d23c43cc1bcc
#
_cell.length_a   1.000
_cell.length_b   1.000
_cell.length_c   1.000
_cell.angle_alpha   90.00
_cell.angle_beta   90.00
_cell.angle_gamma   90.00
#
_symmetry.space_group_name_H-M   'P 1'
#
loop_
_entity.id
_entity.type
_entity.pdbx_description
1 polymer ?
#
loop_
_entity_poly.entity_id
_entity_poly.type
_entity_poly.pdbx_seq_one_letter_code
_entity_poly.pdbx_strand_id
1 'polypeptide(L)'
;MNNKAFAIKKVTLSSTAVSIIWEDNKKSLFHFLWLRDNCPTSFHPDTRMRIFNILSVSKDIHPMKIKKEKNRLIIHWSENNHISKYDLKWLRNHCYTNKNSQSTISKNIFWKNNLKSKLSLISFKYEKIIKYEKNLIHWLELLTSY
;
A
#
# COMPACT_ATOMS: atom_id res chain seq x y z
N MET A 1 -23.17 -0.10 6.76
CA MET A 1 -22.03 -0.78 6.10
C MET A 1 -21.67 -2.03 6.88
N ASN A 2 -21.61 -3.18 6.22
CA ASN A 2 -21.50 -4.48 6.86
C ASN A 2 -20.09 -4.68 7.48
N ASN A 3 -19.94 -4.46 8.78
CA ASN A 3 -18.67 -4.59 9.51
C ASN A 3 -18.11 -6.04 9.54
N LYS A 4 -18.90 -7.04 9.15
CA LYS A 4 -18.50 -8.45 9.13
C LYS A 4 -17.36 -8.77 8.15
N ALA A 5 -17.27 -8.06 7.01
CA ALA A 5 -16.26 -8.34 5.99
C ALA A 5 -14.81 -8.09 6.46
N PHE A 6 -14.62 -7.28 7.49
CA PHE A 6 -13.30 -6.96 8.06
C PHE A 6 -13.01 -7.74 9.36
N ALA A 7 -13.91 -8.60 9.80
CA ALA A 7 -13.68 -9.41 10.97
C ALA A 7 -12.79 -10.62 10.64
N ILE A 8 -11.88 -10.95 11.55
CA ILE A 8 -10.97 -12.08 11.42
C ILE A 8 -11.67 -13.34 11.92
N LYS A 9 -11.74 -14.39 11.09
CA LYS A 9 -12.19 -15.73 11.45
C LYS A 9 -11.04 -16.55 12.04
N LYS A 10 -9.87 -16.51 11.42
CA LYS A 10 -8.69 -17.28 11.85
C LYS A 10 -7.41 -16.57 11.49
N VAL A 11 -6.40 -16.67 12.37
CA VAL A 11 -5.02 -16.26 12.10
C VAL A 11 -4.14 -17.48 12.23
N THR A 12 -3.25 -17.67 11.26
CA THR A 12 -2.22 -18.72 11.28
C THR A 12 -0.86 -18.13 10.96
N LEU A 13 0.18 -18.71 11.53
CA LEU A 13 1.57 -18.32 11.29
C LEU A 13 2.24 -19.36 10.40
N SER A 14 3.03 -18.88 9.44
CA SER A 14 4.06 -19.67 8.77
C SER A 14 5.44 -19.23 9.27
N SER A 15 6.50 -19.75 8.68
CA SER A 15 7.89 -19.37 9.02
C SER A 15 8.20 -17.89 8.75
N THR A 16 7.51 -17.24 7.82
CA THR A 16 7.82 -15.87 7.35
C THR A 16 6.63 -14.94 7.26
N ALA A 17 5.41 -15.44 7.53
CA ALA A 17 4.19 -14.67 7.26
C ALA A 17 3.05 -14.97 8.23
N VAL A 18 2.15 -13.99 8.37
CA VAL A 18 0.84 -14.11 9.01
C VAL A 18 -0.21 -14.33 7.92
N SER A 19 -0.96 -15.42 8.01
CA SER A 19 -2.13 -15.66 7.15
C SER A 19 -3.40 -15.38 7.94
N ILE A 20 -4.29 -14.59 7.34
CA ILE A 20 -5.58 -14.20 7.91
C ILE A 20 -6.71 -14.76 7.05
N ILE A 21 -7.62 -15.50 7.65
CA ILE A 21 -8.90 -15.87 7.04
C ILE A 21 -9.95 -14.93 7.63
N TRP A 22 -10.65 -14.22 6.76
CA TRP A 22 -11.71 -13.29 7.13
C TRP A 22 -13.07 -14.00 7.25
N GLU A 23 -14.05 -13.36 7.87
CA GLU A 23 -15.41 -13.95 8.03
C GLU A 23 -16.11 -14.24 6.68
N ASP A 24 -15.74 -13.54 5.60
CA ASP A 24 -16.22 -13.81 4.24
C ASP A 24 -15.40 -14.92 3.52
N ASN A 25 -14.60 -15.69 4.27
CA ASN A 25 -13.70 -16.75 3.80
C ASN A 25 -12.59 -16.32 2.84
N LYS A 26 -12.40 -15.03 2.57
CA LYS A 26 -11.23 -14.55 1.84
C LYS A 26 -9.97 -14.71 2.69
N LYS A 27 -8.84 -14.95 2.02
CA LYS A 27 -7.54 -15.12 2.67
C LYS A 27 -6.66 -13.92 2.36
N SER A 28 -5.85 -13.52 3.33
CA SER A 28 -4.79 -12.51 3.17
C SER A 28 -3.50 -13.06 3.77
N LEU A 29 -2.39 -12.85 3.07
CA LEU A 29 -1.05 -13.21 3.53
C LEU A 29 -0.22 -11.93 3.68
N PHE A 30 0.50 -11.83 4.80
CA PHE A 30 1.35 -10.70 5.12
C PHE A 30 2.69 -11.19 5.63
N HIS A 31 3.79 -10.90 4.93
CA HIS A 31 5.13 -11.23 5.40
C HIS A 31 5.52 -10.38 6.62
N PHE A 32 6.31 -10.94 7.52
CA PHE A 32 6.68 -10.28 8.76
C PHE A 32 7.41 -8.95 8.53
N LEU A 33 8.38 -8.93 7.63
CA LEU A 33 9.09 -7.69 7.28
C LEU A 33 8.16 -6.63 6.71
N TRP A 34 7.21 -7.03 5.85
CA TRP A 34 6.22 -6.09 5.30
C TRP A 34 5.33 -5.51 6.40
N LEU A 35 4.86 -6.34 7.32
CA LEU A 35 4.08 -5.86 8.47
C LEU A 35 4.92 -4.90 9.31
N ARG A 36 6.15 -5.27 9.67
CA ARG A 36 7.01 -4.42 10.49
C ARG A 36 7.30 -3.07 9.84
N ASP A 37 7.57 -3.07 8.53
CA ASP A 37 7.81 -1.87 7.74
C ASP A 37 6.59 -0.96 7.66
N ASN A 38 5.39 -1.54 7.54
CA ASN A 38 4.13 -0.82 7.47
C ASN A 38 3.44 -0.65 8.85
N CYS A 39 4.18 -0.78 9.94
CA CYS A 39 3.67 -0.44 11.26
C CYS A 39 3.25 1.04 11.30
N PRO A 40 2.10 1.40 11.89
CA PRO A 40 1.71 2.79 12.02
C PRO A 40 2.77 3.70 12.66
N THR A 41 3.58 3.15 13.59
CA THR A 41 4.69 3.88 14.23
C THR A 41 5.93 4.04 13.35
N SER A 42 5.95 3.44 12.15
CA SER A 42 7.02 3.60 11.16
C SER A 42 6.89 4.89 10.34
N PHE A 43 5.83 5.66 10.59
CA PHE A 43 5.52 6.89 9.86
C PHE A 43 5.36 8.06 10.83
N HIS A 44 5.82 9.23 10.40
CA HIS A 44 5.58 10.46 11.14
C HIS A 44 4.07 10.75 11.25
N PRO A 45 3.54 11.09 12.43
CA PRO A 45 2.09 11.22 12.64
C PRO A 45 1.44 12.27 11.72
N ASP A 46 2.10 13.40 11.52
CA ASP A 46 1.54 14.52 10.76
C ASP A 46 1.85 14.44 9.27
N THR A 47 3.12 14.27 8.91
CA THR A 47 3.56 14.30 7.51
C THR A 47 3.38 12.96 6.80
N ARG A 48 3.16 11.88 7.54
CA ARG A 48 3.07 10.49 7.03
C ARG A 48 4.32 10.03 6.29
N MET A 49 5.40 10.78 6.39
CA MET A 49 6.70 10.36 5.88
C MET A 49 7.24 9.19 6.68
N ARG A 50 7.92 8.28 6.01
CA ARG A 50 8.57 7.13 6.66
C ARG A 50 9.74 7.63 7.52
N ILE A 51 9.76 7.28 8.80
CA ILE A 51 10.82 7.58 9.75
C ILE A 51 11.59 6.33 10.19
N PHE A 52 11.08 5.15 9.86
CA PHE A 52 11.65 3.87 10.22
C PHE A 52 12.50 3.30 9.08
N ASN A 53 13.68 2.79 9.41
CA ASN A 53 14.56 2.10 8.46
C ASN A 53 14.40 0.59 8.60
N ILE A 54 13.77 -0.07 7.64
CA ILE A 54 13.58 -1.53 7.64
C ILE A 54 14.89 -2.31 7.59
N LEU A 55 15.97 -1.72 7.07
CA LEU A 55 17.27 -2.38 6.98
C LEU A 55 17.94 -2.57 8.35
N SER A 56 17.45 -1.87 9.40
CA SER A 56 17.92 -2.06 10.79
C SER A 56 17.31 -3.29 11.47
N VAL A 57 16.34 -3.95 10.83
CA VAL A 57 15.62 -5.09 11.39
C VAL A 57 16.26 -6.40 10.95
N SER A 58 16.37 -7.36 11.87
CA SER A 58 16.81 -8.71 11.52
C SER A 58 15.85 -9.37 10.51
N LYS A 59 16.41 -10.11 9.56
CA LYS A 59 15.64 -10.93 8.63
C LYS A 59 14.84 -12.04 9.34
N ASP A 60 15.28 -12.43 10.54
CA ASP A 60 14.65 -13.47 11.37
C ASP A 60 13.55 -12.93 12.29
N ILE A 61 13.13 -11.68 12.07
CA ILE A 61 12.02 -11.08 12.82
C ILE A 61 10.78 -11.99 12.71
N HIS A 62 10.18 -12.25 13.86
CA HIS A 62 8.95 -13.06 13.94
C HIS A 62 8.03 -12.54 15.05
N PRO A 63 6.72 -12.81 14.96
CA PRO A 63 5.78 -12.50 16.03
C PRO A 63 6.00 -13.42 17.23
N MET A 64 6.23 -12.84 18.41
CA MET A 64 6.22 -13.56 19.70
C MET A 64 4.79 -13.81 20.17
N LYS A 65 3.88 -12.88 19.89
CA LYS A 65 2.48 -12.98 20.27
C LYS A 65 1.61 -12.21 19.29
N ILE A 66 0.46 -12.79 18.95
CA ILE A 66 -0.57 -12.11 18.15
C ILE A 66 -1.86 -12.10 18.96
N LYS A 67 -2.51 -10.93 19.05
CA LYS A 67 -3.81 -10.74 19.66
C LYS A 67 -4.76 -10.04 18.71
N LYS A 68 -6.03 -10.46 18.72
CA LYS A 68 -7.12 -9.73 18.07
C LYS A 68 -7.85 -8.91 19.14
N GLU A 69 -7.99 -7.62 18.92
CA GLU A 69 -8.76 -6.73 19.79
C GLU A 69 -9.72 -5.90 18.95
N LYS A 70 -11.03 -6.07 19.17
CA LYS A 70 -12.08 -5.34 18.42
C LYS A 70 -11.74 -5.27 16.90
N ASN A 71 -11.35 -4.10 16.42
CA ASN A 71 -11.02 -3.82 15.02
C ASN A 71 -9.51 -3.77 14.74
N ARG A 72 -8.68 -4.32 15.64
CA ARG A 72 -7.21 -4.28 15.52
C ARG A 72 -6.59 -5.66 15.63
N LEU A 73 -5.51 -5.86 14.86
CA LEU A 73 -4.55 -6.94 15.05
C LEU A 73 -3.33 -6.37 15.76
N ILE A 74 -2.97 -6.93 16.91
CA ILE A 74 -1.82 -6.52 17.70
C ILE A 74 -0.76 -7.59 17.58
N ILE A 75 0.44 -7.21 17.20
CA ILE A 75 1.59 -8.10 17.05
C ILE A 75 2.72 -7.63 17.96
N HIS A 76 3.16 -8.51 18.84
CA HIS A 76 4.38 -8.34 19.64
C HIS A 76 5.51 -9.04 18.88
N TRP A 77 6.55 -8.29 18.53
CA TRP A 77 7.68 -8.78 17.76
C TRP A 77 8.81 -9.30 18.63
N SER A 78 9.65 -10.15 18.06
CA SER A 78 10.92 -10.60 18.67
C SER A 78 11.96 -9.49 18.79
N GLU A 79 11.76 -8.39 18.07
CA GLU A 79 12.66 -7.24 18.02
C GLU A 79 12.28 -6.20 19.09
N ASN A 80 13.22 -5.88 20.01
CA ASN A 80 13.14 -4.76 20.94
C ASN A 80 11.80 -4.59 21.66
N ASN A 81 11.07 -5.68 21.93
CA ASN A 81 9.70 -5.66 22.47
C ASN A 81 8.73 -4.77 21.68
N HIS A 82 8.99 -4.57 20.38
CA HIS A 82 8.15 -3.73 19.54
C HIS A 82 6.74 -4.28 19.43
N ILE A 83 5.74 -3.39 19.52
CA ILE A 83 4.33 -3.73 19.40
C ILE A 83 3.71 -2.96 18.24
N SER A 84 3.21 -3.68 17.25
CA SER A 84 2.46 -3.11 16.14
C SER A 84 0.96 -3.30 16.33
N LYS A 85 0.18 -2.24 16.03
CA LYS A 85 -1.29 -2.24 16.12
C LYS A 85 -1.87 -1.88 14.75
N TYR A 86 -2.42 -2.86 14.04
CA TYR A 86 -2.97 -2.65 12.70
C TYR A 86 -4.49 -2.60 12.75
N ASP A 87 -5.09 -1.62 12.10
CA ASP A 87 -6.52 -1.61 11.83
C ASP A 87 -6.88 -2.72 10.82
N LEU A 88 -7.94 -3.49 11.10
CA LEU A 88 -8.34 -4.65 10.28
C LEU A 88 -8.80 -4.25 8.88
N LYS A 89 -9.50 -3.12 8.74
CA LYS A 89 -9.94 -2.59 7.45
C LYS A 89 -8.73 -2.18 6.61
N TRP A 90 -7.76 -1.53 7.26
CA TRP A 90 -6.52 -1.15 6.60
C TRP A 90 -5.75 -2.39 6.11
N LEU A 91 -5.53 -3.40 6.97
CA LEU A 91 -4.85 -4.65 6.58
C LEU A 91 -5.52 -5.28 5.36
N ARG A 92 -6.84 -5.40 5.39
CA ARG A 92 -7.56 -6.02 4.29
C ARG A 92 -7.40 -5.27 2.98
N ASN A 93 -7.49 -3.95 3.02
CA ASN A 93 -7.36 -3.11 1.84
C ASN A 93 -5.93 -3.08 1.28
N HIS A 94 -4.92 -3.32 2.11
CA HIS A 94 -3.51 -3.34 1.71
C HIS A 94 -2.95 -4.76 1.50
N CYS A 95 -3.83 -5.77 1.45
CA CYS A 95 -3.40 -7.12 1.11
C CYS A 95 -2.93 -7.20 -0.35
N TYR A 96 -1.65 -7.46 -0.55
CA TYR A 96 -1.03 -7.55 -1.87
C TYR A 96 -1.12 -8.94 -2.51
N THR A 97 -1.46 -9.98 -1.73
CA THR A 97 -1.56 -11.36 -2.24
C THR A 97 -2.88 -11.65 -2.97
N ASN A 98 -3.90 -10.83 -2.79
CA ASN A 98 -5.23 -11.00 -3.38
C ASN A 98 -5.58 -9.89 -4.37
N LYS A 99 -4.65 -9.02 -4.71
CA LYS A 99 -4.87 -8.10 -5.82
C LYS A 99 -4.89 -8.94 -7.09
N ASN A 100 -6.08 -9.24 -7.59
CA ASN A 100 -6.21 -9.50 -9.01
C ASN A 100 -5.48 -8.35 -9.68
N SER A 101 -4.44 -8.67 -10.42
CA SER A 101 -3.59 -7.71 -11.12
C SER A 101 -4.32 -7.07 -12.31
N GLN A 102 -5.51 -6.55 -12.07
CA GLN A 102 -5.96 -5.41 -12.85
C GLN A 102 -5.09 -4.26 -12.36
N SER A 103 -3.91 -4.20 -12.96
CA SER A 103 -3.06 -3.03 -12.83
C SER A 103 -3.88 -1.86 -13.31
N THR A 104 -4.32 -1.02 -12.39
CA THR A 104 -4.74 0.36 -12.66
C THR A 104 -3.53 1.22 -13.05
N ILE A 105 -2.42 0.58 -13.41
CA ILE A 105 -1.30 1.26 -14.05
C ILE A 105 -1.82 1.56 -15.45
N SER A 106 -2.18 2.81 -15.70
CA SER A 106 -2.33 3.33 -17.05
C SER A 106 -1.12 2.84 -17.85
N LYS A 107 -1.35 2.35 -19.07
CA LYS A 107 -0.24 1.93 -19.92
C LYS A 107 0.68 3.12 -20.11
N ASN A 108 1.74 3.18 -19.33
CA ASN A 108 2.71 4.26 -19.43
C ASN A 108 3.31 4.26 -20.84
N ILE A 109 3.29 5.39 -21.47
CA ILE A 109 3.92 5.60 -22.78
C ILE A 109 5.38 5.90 -22.52
N PHE A 110 6.24 4.91 -22.72
CA PHE A 110 7.68 5.11 -22.54
C PHE A 110 8.27 6.02 -23.62
N TRP A 111 9.12 6.92 -23.21
CA TRP A 111 9.87 7.81 -24.09
C TRP A 111 10.84 6.99 -24.93
N LYS A 112 10.79 7.23 -26.25
CA LYS A 112 11.67 6.63 -27.24
C LYS A 112 12.28 7.73 -28.09
N ASN A 113 13.16 7.37 -29.03
CA ASN A 113 13.82 8.33 -29.95
C ASN A 113 12.85 9.18 -30.77
N ASN A 114 11.60 8.75 -30.91
CA ASN A 114 10.55 9.49 -31.62
C ASN A 114 9.83 10.56 -30.78
N LEU A 115 10.28 10.84 -29.56
CA LEU A 115 9.64 11.86 -28.72
C LEU A 115 9.69 13.24 -29.36
N LYS A 116 10.82 13.59 -30.04
CA LYS A 116 10.96 14.87 -30.73
C LYS A 116 9.85 15.12 -31.75
N SER A 117 9.45 14.12 -32.52
CA SER A 117 8.35 14.23 -33.50
C SER A 117 6.97 14.37 -32.86
N LYS A 118 6.83 14.02 -31.59
CA LYS A 118 5.57 14.09 -30.84
C LYS A 118 5.48 15.30 -29.92
N LEU A 119 6.54 16.11 -29.79
CA LEU A 119 6.56 17.25 -28.88
C LEU A 119 5.40 18.24 -29.11
N SER A 120 5.01 18.46 -30.35
CA SER A 120 3.87 19.34 -30.67
C SER A 120 2.53 18.83 -30.16
N LEU A 121 2.39 17.50 -29.99
CA LEU A 121 1.17 16.86 -29.49
C LEU A 121 1.06 16.88 -27.96
N ILE A 122 2.21 17.01 -27.27
CA ILE A 122 2.30 16.99 -25.81
C ILE A 122 2.69 18.36 -25.21
N SER A 123 2.84 19.37 -26.06
CA SER A 123 3.20 20.74 -25.65
C SER A 123 1.96 21.61 -25.52
N PHE A 124 1.87 22.36 -24.43
CA PHE A 124 0.77 23.28 -24.17
C PHE A 124 1.31 24.66 -23.88
N LYS A 125 0.61 25.69 -24.39
CA LYS A 125 0.86 27.06 -23.95
C LYS A 125 0.25 27.26 -22.57
N TYR A 126 1.02 27.81 -21.65
CA TYR A 126 0.61 28.03 -20.25
C TYR A 126 -0.73 28.78 -20.13
N GLU A 127 -0.88 29.88 -20.93
CA GLU A 127 -2.10 30.68 -20.93
C GLU A 127 -3.35 29.86 -21.31
N LYS A 128 -3.20 28.84 -22.17
CA LYS A 128 -4.30 27.97 -22.58
C LYS A 128 -4.67 26.98 -21.49
N ILE A 129 -3.69 26.51 -20.70
CA ILE A 129 -3.94 25.61 -19.58
C ILE A 129 -4.76 26.32 -18.51
N ILE A 130 -4.38 27.56 -18.17
CA ILE A 130 -5.07 28.34 -17.12
C ILE A 130 -6.47 28.77 -17.57
N LYS A 131 -6.61 29.16 -18.83
CA LYS A 131 -7.85 29.76 -19.34
C LYS A 131 -8.94 28.73 -19.64
N TYR A 132 -8.58 27.51 -20.01
CA TYR A 132 -9.52 26.49 -20.48
C TYR A 132 -9.38 25.19 -19.69
N GLU A 133 -10.39 24.86 -18.89
CA GLU A 133 -10.44 23.62 -18.06
C GLU A 133 -10.18 22.36 -18.90
N LYS A 134 -10.70 22.28 -20.12
CA LYS A 134 -10.45 21.15 -21.02
C LYS A 134 -8.97 20.94 -21.32
N ASN A 135 -8.20 22.01 -21.47
CA ASN A 135 -6.76 21.93 -21.71
C ASN A 135 -6.01 21.51 -20.43
N LEU A 136 -6.46 21.96 -19.26
CA LEU A 136 -5.93 21.55 -17.98
C LEU A 136 -6.12 20.05 -17.76
N ILE A 137 -7.32 19.54 -17.97
CA ILE A 137 -7.62 18.10 -17.83
C ILE A 137 -6.73 17.29 -18.77
N HIS A 138 -6.67 17.66 -20.05
CA HIS A 138 -5.85 16.95 -21.03
C HIS A 138 -4.35 16.99 -20.67
N TRP A 139 -3.85 18.10 -20.17
CA TRP A 139 -2.47 18.21 -19.68
C TRP A 139 -2.21 17.29 -18.49
N LEU A 140 -3.14 17.21 -17.52
CA LEU A 140 -3.05 16.30 -16.36
C LEU A 140 -3.09 14.83 -16.78
N GLU A 141 -3.93 14.45 -17.74
CA GLU A 141 -3.98 13.11 -18.30
C GLU A 141 -2.64 12.71 -18.95
N LEU A 142 -2.01 13.62 -19.68
CA LEU A 142 -0.69 13.36 -20.27
C LEU A 142 0.39 13.17 -19.19
N LEU A 143 0.39 13.95 -18.11
CA LEU A 143 1.33 13.78 -17.00
C LEU A 143 1.23 12.40 -16.33
N THR A 144 0.07 11.76 -16.36
CA THR A 144 -0.12 10.40 -15.82
C THR A 144 0.22 9.30 -16.81
N SER A 145 0.35 9.64 -18.09
CA SER A 145 0.59 8.67 -19.18
C SER A 145 2.04 8.62 -19.63
N TYR A 146 2.78 9.71 -19.45
CA TYR A 146 4.20 9.88 -19.77
C TYR A 146 5.01 10.07 -18.50
#